data_26d46b16f754d7a692bb9cdbeeaf7a0b
#
_entry.id   26d46b16f754d7a692bb9cdbeeaf7a0b
#
_cell.length_a   1.000
_cell.length_b   1.000
_cell.length_c   1.000
_cell.angle_alpha   90.00
_cell.angle_beta   90.00
_cell.angle_gamma   90.00
#
_symmetry.space_group_name_H-M   'P 1'
#
loop_
_entity.id
_entity.type
_entity.pdbx_description
1 polymer ?
#
loop_
_entity_poly.entity_id
_entity_poly.type
_entity_poly.pdbx_seq_one_letter_code
_entity_poly.pdbx_strand_id
1 'polypeptide(L)'
;MRKSNTDNLWSLGFMRICFANFLLFASIYMLFPVLPSVMMSRLGISTGQAGSMFLVFAAAMFLVGPFHAYLGDEYKRKRVLVYSIFVILGTTLGYIFVDTFPRLLMLAAVQGGAFGLAATAGITVAIDITTASRRSAGNLGFALAARLGMLVGVAAGIWMFQFKGFSMTAYFSILCSIFSILFALRVYVAFRAPIGVGYCNLDRFLLLRGWLP
;
A
#
# COMPACT_ATOMS: atom_id res chain seq x y z
N MET A 1 8.59 -30.96 28.21
CA MET A 1 9.11 -29.80 27.50
C MET A 1 8.40 -29.68 26.14
N ARG A 2 7.42 -28.76 26.02
CA ARG A 2 6.67 -28.53 24.77
C ARG A 2 7.54 -27.61 23.92
N LYS A 3 8.25 -28.13 22.90
CA LYS A 3 8.95 -27.31 21.91
C LYS A 3 7.94 -26.32 21.32
N SER A 4 8.08 -25.05 21.68
CA SER A 4 7.26 -24.00 21.12
C SER A 4 7.56 -23.92 19.61
N ASN A 5 6.53 -24.08 18.81
CA ASN A 5 6.57 -24.03 17.33
C ASN A 5 6.79 -22.58 16.83
N THR A 6 7.54 -21.77 17.58
CA THR A 6 7.77 -20.32 17.37
C THR A 6 8.87 -20.02 16.35
N ASP A 7 9.59 -21.03 15.88
CA ASP A 7 10.71 -20.84 14.93
C ASP A 7 10.31 -20.94 13.45
N ASN A 8 9.03 -21.09 13.15
CA ASN A 8 8.60 -21.20 11.77
C ASN A 8 8.30 -19.80 11.20
N LEU A 9 9.13 -19.32 10.25
CA LEU A 9 8.90 -18.07 9.51
C LEU A 9 7.51 -18.05 8.85
N TRP A 10 7.08 -19.20 8.33
CA TRP A 10 5.81 -19.38 7.62
C TRP A 10 4.63 -19.60 8.58
N SER A 11 4.53 -18.75 9.61
CA SER A 11 3.32 -18.73 10.44
C SER A 11 2.11 -18.32 9.63
N LEU A 12 0.92 -18.79 10.02
CA LEU A 12 -0.33 -18.42 9.34
C LEU A 12 -0.56 -16.91 9.31
N GLY A 13 -0.12 -16.19 10.35
CA GLY A 13 -0.14 -14.72 10.39
C GLY A 13 0.74 -14.09 9.34
N PHE A 14 1.99 -14.60 9.19
CA PHE A 14 2.94 -14.09 8.21
C PHE A 14 2.46 -14.37 6.77
N MET A 15 1.95 -15.57 6.50
CA MET A 15 1.38 -15.88 5.18
C MET A 15 0.22 -14.95 4.83
N ARG A 16 -0.67 -14.67 5.80
CA ARG A 16 -1.80 -13.76 5.57
C ARG A 16 -1.36 -12.34 5.25
N ILE A 17 -0.35 -11.80 5.93
CA ILE A 17 0.13 -10.43 5.63
C ILE A 17 0.86 -10.37 4.29
N CYS A 18 1.64 -11.40 3.92
CA CYS A 18 2.26 -11.50 2.61
C CYS A 18 1.22 -11.56 1.50
N PHE A 19 0.15 -12.35 1.70
CA PHE A 19 -0.93 -12.46 0.70
C PHE A 19 -1.75 -11.17 0.60
N ALA A 20 -2.02 -10.50 1.72
CA ALA A 20 -2.64 -9.17 1.72
C ALA A 20 -1.79 -8.16 0.93
N ASN A 21 -0.47 -8.17 1.14
CA ASN A 21 0.46 -7.30 0.43
C ASN A 21 0.52 -7.61 -1.08
N PHE A 22 0.58 -8.89 -1.44
CA PHE A 22 0.49 -9.34 -2.84
C PHE A 22 -0.75 -8.79 -3.53
N LEU A 23 -1.93 -8.96 -2.92
CA LEU A 23 -3.20 -8.50 -3.47
C LEU A 23 -3.30 -6.97 -3.53
N LEU A 24 -2.76 -6.25 -2.55
CA LEU A 24 -2.68 -4.80 -2.55
C LEU A 24 -1.87 -4.29 -3.75
N PHE A 25 -0.68 -4.84 -3.95
CA PHE A 25 0.16 -4.47 -5.08
C PHE A 25 -0.47 -4.88 -6.42
N ALA A 26 -1.04 -6.08 -6.51
CA ALA A 26 -1.76 -6.52 -7.71
C ALA A 26 -2.90 -5.56 -8.07
N SER A 27 -3.69 -5.14 -7.09
CA SER A 27 -4.80 -4.20 -7.28
C SER A 27 -4.35 -2.88 -7.92
N ILE A 28 -3.33 -2.23 -7.37
CA ILE A 28 -2.85 -0.93 -7.86
C ILE A 28 -2.18 -1.09 -9.23
N TYR A 29 -1.29 -2.05 -9.36
CA TYR A 29 -0.52 -2.24 -10.59
C TYR A 29 -1.34 -2.83 -11.75
N MET A 30 -2.52 -3.35 -11.49
CA MET A 30 -3.49 -3.71 -12.53
C MET A 30 -4.00 -2.49 -13.31
N LEU A 31 -4.18 -1.36 -12.63
CA LEU A 31 -4.67 -0.12 -13.23
C LEU A 31 -3.54 0.75 -13.81
N PHE A 32 -2.35 0.71 -13.25
CA PHE A 32 -1.24 1.59 -13.63
C PHE A 32 -0.93 1.66 -15.13
N PRO A 33 -0.81 0.53 -15.86
CA PRO A 33 -0.51 0.56 -17.29
C PRO A 33 -1.68 1.00 -18.16
N VAL A 34 -2.90 0.87 -17.65
CA VAL A 34 -4.13 1.07 -18.42
C VAL A 34 -4.70 2.47 -18.22
N LEU A 35 -4.56 3.02 -17.02
CA LEU A 35 -5.19 4.26 -16.60
C LEU A 35 -4.83 5.46 -17.47
N PRO A 36 -3.57 5.70 -17.91
CA PRO A 36 -3.23 6.82 -18.78
C PRO A 36 -3.99 6.81 -20.10
N SER A 37 -3.99 5.67 -20.79
CA SER A 37 -4.64 5.54 -22.10
C SER A 37 -6.16 5.77 -22.02
N VAL A 38 -6.78 5.26 -20.96
CA VAL A 38 -8.22 5.45 -20.72
C VAL A 38 -8.54 6.91 -20.40
N MET A 39 -7.71 7.57 -19.57
CA MET A 39 -7.95 8.95 -19.20
C MET A 39 -7.68 9.91 -20.36
N MET A 40 -6.68 9.64 -21.19
CA MET A 40 -6.45 10.39 -22.43
C MET A 40 -7.67 10.31 -23.36
N SER A 41 -8.22 9.12 -23.55
CA SER A 41 -9.39 8.93 -24.42
C SER A 41 -10.69 9.50 -23.84
N ARG A 42 -10.89 9.45 -22.52
CA ARG A 42 -12.11 9.94 -21.86
C ARG A 42 -12.12 11.44 -21.62
N LEU A 43 -11.00 12.01 -21.20
CA LEU A 43 -10.90 13.40 -20.78
C LEU A 43 -10.29 14.31 -21.87
N GLY A 44 -9.81 13.74 -22.97
CA GLY A 44 -9.14 14.50 -24.03
C GLY A 44 -7.82 15.14 -23.57
N ILE A 45 -7.17 14.59 -22.53
CA ILE A 45 -5.93 15.12 -21.96
C ILE A 45 -4.71 14.70 -22.78
N SER A 46 -3.67 15.55 -22.75
CA SER A 46 -2.41 15.25 -23.40
C SER A 46 -1.60 14.18 -22.66
N THR A 47 -0.61 13.58 -23.36
CA THR A 47 0.33 12.62 -22.77
C THR A 47 1.07 13.21 -21.56
N GLY A 48 1.46 14.49 -21.63
CA GLY A 48 2.11 15.20 -20.51
C GLY A 48 1.19 15.30 -19.28
N GLN A 49 -0.09 15.61 -19.49
CA GLN A 49 -1.08 15.64 -18.42
C GLN A 49 -1.34 14.24 -17.85
N ALA A 50 -1.39 13.21 -18.67
CA ALA A 50 -1.49 11.83 -18.18
C ALA A 50 -0.24 11.42 -17.35
N GLY A 51 0.96 11.87 -17.76
CA GLY A 51 2.19 11.69 -17.00
C GLY A 51 2.20 12.41 -15.65
N SER A 52 1.62 13.62 -15.57
CA SER A 52 1.53 14.37 -14.32
C SER A 52 0.72 13.65 -13.22
N MET A 53 -0.22 12.78 -13.60
CA MET A 53 -0.95 11.92 -12.65
C MET A 53 0.01 11.01 -11.87
N PHE A 54 0.97 10.40 -12.55
CA PHE A 54 1.99 9.56 -11.88
C PHE A 54 2.94 10.37 -11.01
N LEU A 55 3.30 11.57 -11.46
CA LEU A 55 4.13 12.48 -10.67
C LEU A 55 3.42 12.86 -9.36
N VAL A 56 2.14 13.22 -9.43
CA VAL A 56 1.33 13.56 -8.26
C VAL A 56 1.16 12.37 -7.33
N PHE A 57 0.92 11.18 -7.87
CA PHE A 57 0.86 9.93 -7.09
C PHE A 57 2.19 9.68 -6.36
N ALA A 58 3.32 9.76 -7.06
CA ALA A 58 4.64 9.53 -6.49
C ALA A 58 5.01 10.59 -5.44
N ALA A 59 4.72 11.87 -5.71
CA ALA A 59 4.96 12.97 -4.78
C ALA A 59 4.14 12.78 -3.49
N ALA A 60 2.86 12.45 -3.60
CA ALA A 60 2.00 12.20 -2.44
C ALA A 60 2.48 10.99 -1.64
N MET A 61 2.89 9.90 -2.29
CA MET A 61 3.46 8.72 -1.65
C MET A 61 4.73 9.08 -0.85
N PHE A 62 5.61 9.91 -1.42
CA PHE A 62 6.85 10.34 -0.78
C PHE A 62 6.60 11.29 0.39
N LEU A 63 5.71 12.28 0.22
CA LEU A 63 5.38 13.27 1.25
C LEU A 63 4.78 12.64 2.51
N VAL A 64 4.07 11.53 2.39
CA VAL A 64 3.49 10.82 3.52
C VAL A 64 4.52 9.98 4.29
N GLY A 65 5.68 9.68 3.70
CA GLY A 65 6.74 8.89 4.31
C GLY A 65 7.13 9.34 5.73
N PRO A 66 7.43 10.62 5.99
CA PRO A 66 7.78 11.13 7.32
C PRO A 66 6.66 10.98 8.36
N PHE A 67 5.39 11.09 7.95
CA PHE A 67 4.23 11.00 8.84
C PHE A 67 3.88 9.56 9.25
N HIS A 68 4.40 8.58 8.52
CA HIS A 68 4.15 7.17 8.79
C HIS A 68 4.60 6.74 10.19
N ALA A 69 5.78 7.19 10.65
CA ALA A 69 6.29 6.85 11.98
C ALA A 69 5.34 7.38 13.08
N TYR A 70 4.88 8.62 12.93
CA TYR A 70 3.92 9.25 13.83
C TYR A 70 2.58 8.49 13.85
N LEU A 71 2.01 8.21 12.67
CA LEU A 71 0.75 7.48 12.56
C LEU A 71 0.84 6.03 13.07
N GLY A 72 1.99 5.39 12.89
CA GLY A 72 2.23 4.03 13.38
C GLY A 72 2.36 3.93 14.90
N ASP A 73 2.85 4.98 15.55
CA ASP A 73 3.01 5.06 17.00
C ASP A 73 1.70 5.50 17.68
N GLU A 74 0.96 6.46 17.11
CA GLU A 74 -0.31 6.96 17.63
C GLU A 74 -1.46 5.96 17.42
N TYR A 75 -1.54 5.39 16.22
CA TYR A 75 -2.56 4.43 15.86
C TYR A 75 -1.96 3.03 15.76
N LYS A 76 -2.74 1.99 16.10
CA LYS A 76 -2.32 0.60 15.91
C LYS A 76 -1.94 0.38 14.45
N ARG A 77 -0.70 -0.01 14.15
CA ARG A 77 -0.13 -0.20 12.80
C ARG A 77 -1.05 -0.98 11.85
N LYS A 78 -1.71 -2.00 12.37
CA LYS A 78 -2.72 -2.76 11.62
C LYS A 78 -3.92 -1.91 11.20
N ARG A 79 -4.37 -0.95 12.04
CA ARG A 79 -5.49 -0.07 11.68
C ARG A 79 -5.08 0.88 10.56
N VAL A 80 -3.87 1.45 10.63
CA VAL A 80 -3.34 2.30 9.57
C VAL A 80 -3.31 1.54 8.24
N LEU A 81 -2.80 0.31 8.23
CA LEU A 81 -2.79 -0.55 7.04
C LEU A 81 -4.21 -0.74 6.47
N VAL A 82 -5.16 -1.15 7.29
CA VAL A 82 -6.53 -1.46 6.84
C VAL A 82 -7.22 -0.19 6.32
N TYR A 83 -7.14 0.94 7.03
CA TYR A 83 -7.74 2.19 6.57
C TYR A 83 -7.11 2.70 5.26
N SER A 84 -5.80 2.57 5.12
CA SER A 84 -5.12 2.93 3.87
C SER A 84 -5.61 2.09 2.69
N ILE A 85 -5.82 0.78 2.87
CA ILE A 85 -6.37 -0.08 1.82
C ILE A 85 -7.83 0.29 1.51
N PHE A 86 -8.63 0.70 2.51
CA PHE A 86 -9.99 1.22 2.26
C PHE A 86 -9.97 2.51 1.41
N VAL A 87 -9.03 3.41 1.67
CA VAL A 87 -8.86 4.62 0.85
C VAL A 87 -8.46 4.27 -0.57
N ILE A 88 -7.55 3.31 -0.76
CA ILE A 88 -7.15 2.80 -2.07
C ILE A 88 -8.34 2.21 -2.83
N LEU A 89 -9.17 1.42 -2.16
CA LEU A 89 -10.39 0.87 -2.73
C LEU A 89 -11.35 1.98 -3.17
N GLY A 90 -11.56 2.99 -2.33
CA GLY A 90 -12.41 4.14 -2.63
C GLY A 90 -11.90 4.96 -3.83
N THR A 91 -10.58 5.20 -3.92
CA THR A 91 -9.97 5.89 -5.06
C THR A 91 -10.03 5.08 -6.34
N THR A 92 -9.88 3.75 -6.25
CA THR A 92 -10.05 2.84 -7.39
C THR A 92 -11.48 2.90 -7.95
N LEU A 93 -12.49 2.92 -7.08
CA LEU A 93 -13.87 3.17 -7.48
C LEU A 93 -14.03 4.56 -8.11
N GLY A 94 -13.37 5.57 -7.57
CA GLY A 94 -13.41 6.93 -8.07
C GLY A 94 -12.93 7.06 -9.51
N TYR A 95 -11.93 6.29 -9.94
CA TYR A 95 -11.45 6.32 -11.34
C TYR A 95 -12.49 5.86 -12.37
N ILE A 96 -13.50 5.09 -11.96
CA ILE A 96 -14.59 4.69 -12.85
C ILE A 96 -15.46 5.90 -13.21
N PHE A 97 -15.62 6.84 -12.27
CA PHE A 97 -16.52 7.99 -12.37
C PHE A 97 -15.80 9.32 -12.65
N VAL A 98 -14.47 9.29 -12.86
CA VAL A 98 -13.72 10.53 -13.09
C VAL A 98 -14.08 11.12 -14.44
N ASP A 99 -14.39 12.43 -14.45
CA ASP A 99 -14.87 13.19 -15.61
C ASP A 99 -14.06 14.47 -15.87
N THR A 100 -13.15 14.84 -14.96
CA THR A 100 -12.32 16.04 -15.09
C THR A 100 -10.87 15.78 -14.68
N PHE A 101 -9.96 16.51 -15.32
CA PHE A 101 -8.53 16.38 -15.02
C PHE A 101 -8.16 16.74 -13.57
N PRO A 102 -8.69 17.80 -12.95
CA PRO A 102 -8.41 18.08 -11.52
C PRO A 102 -8.85 16.96 -10.58
N ARG A 103 -10.01 16.33 -10.83
CA ARG A 103 -10.46 15.17 -10.05
C ARG A 103 -9.55 13.98 -10.22
N LEU A 104 -9.02 13.75 -11.43
CA LEU A 104 -8.03 12.72 -11.70
C LEU A 104 -6.77 12.92 -10.83
N LEU A 105 -6.23 14.15 -10.79
CA LEU A 105 -5.06 14.48 -9.98
C LEU A 105 -5.32 14.32 -8.49
N MET A 106 -6.51 14.73 -8.03
CA MET A 106 -6.92 14.56 -6.62
C MET A 106 -6.99 13.09 -6.23
N LEU A 107 -7.59 12.24 -7.07
CA LEU A 107 -7.63 10.79 -6.84
C LEU A 107 -6.23 10.18 -6.82
N ALA A 108 -5.35 10.61 -7.73
CA ALA A 108 -3.97 10.15 -7.79
C ALA A 108 -3.18 10.54 -6.53
N ALA A 109 -3.36 11.77 -6.03
CA ALA A 109 -2.74 12.24 -4.79
C ALA A 109 -3.20 11.42 -3.58
N VAL A 110 -4.51 11.25 -3.42
CA VAL A 110 -5.09 10.49 -2.29
C VAL A 110 -4.65 9.04 -2.35
N GLN A 111 -4.68 8.42 -3.53
CA GLN A 111 -4.24 7.03 -3.70
C GLN A 111 -2.75 6.86 -3.44
N GLY A 112 -1.91 7.79 -3.92
CA GLY A 112 -0.46 7.77 -3.69
C GLY A 112 -0.12 7.86 -2.21
N GLY A 113 -0.73 8.80 -1.48
CA GLY A 113 -0.57 8.92 -0.04
C GLY A 113 -1.03 7.68 0.72
N ALA A 114 -2.21 7.16 0.39
CA ALA A 114 -2.73 5.94 1.00
C ALA A 114 -1.84 4.72 0.70
N PHE A 115 -1.30 4.62 -0.51
CA PHE A 115 -0.38 3.54 -0.88
C PHE A 115 0.94 3.62 -0.10
N GLY A 116 1.52 4.81 0.06
CA GLY A 116 2.70 5.02 0.90
C GLY A 116 2.47 4.57 2.34
N LEU A 117 1.32 4.94 2.94
CA LEU A 117 0.93 4.49 4.29
C LEU A 117 0.74 2.98 4.35
N ALA A 118 0.04 2.39 3.38
CA ALA A 118 -0.21 0.95 3.35
C ALA A 118 1.08 0.14 3.23
N ALA A 119 2.00 0.55 2.35
CA ALA A 119 3.28 -0.13 2.13
C ALA A 119 4.14 -0.12 3.40
N THR A 120 4.26 1.05 4.05
CA THR A 120 5.06 1.20 5.27
C THR A 120 4.40 0.56 6.49
N ALA A 121 3.09 0.70 6.67
CA ALA A 121 2.37 -0.01 7.74
C ALA A 121 2.41 -1.52 7.55
N GLY A 122 2.33 -2.01 6.30
CA GLY A 122 2.41 -3.43 5.99
C GLY A 122 3.73 -4.07 6.40
N ILE A 123 4.87 -3.43 6.04
CA ILE A 123 6.20 -3.95 6.42
C ILE A 123 6.40 -3.92 7.94
N THR A 124 5.93 -2.90 8.64
CA THR A 124 6.02 -2.84 10.10
C THR A 124 5.17 -3.92 10.78
N VAL A 125 3.97 -4.20 10.26
CA VAL A 125 3.14 -5.33 10.73
C VAL A 125 3.86 -6.66 10.48
N ALA A 126 4.49 -6.86 9.32
CA ALA A 126 5.25 -8.07 9.00
C ALA A 126 6.43 -8.28 9.96
N ILE A 127 7.16 -7.19 10.30
CA ILE A 127 8.26 -7.20 11.29
C ILE A 127 7.74 -7.56 12.70
N ASP A 128 6.61 -7.00 13.11
CA ASP A 128 6.05 -7.22 14.45
C ASP A 128 5.63 -8.67 14.71
N ILE A 129 5.20 -9.38 13.67
CA ILE A 129 4.80 -10.80 13.77
C ILE A 129 5.95 -11.78 13.51
N THR A 130 7.13 -11.27 13.10
CA THR A 130 8.30 -12.10 12.80
C THR A 130 9.27 -12.09 13.99
N THR A 131 9.86 -13.25 14.31
CA THR A 131 10.86 -13.35 15.38
C THR A 131 12.14 -12.58 15.03
N ALA A 132 12.85 -12.08 16.05
CA ALA A 132 14.05 -11.26 15.85
C ALA A 132 15.12 -11.95 14.98
N SER A 133 15.29 -13.27 15.16
CA SER A 133 16.25 -14.10 14.42
C SER A 133 15.93 -14.25 12.93
N ARG A 134 14.68 -14.01 12.52
CA ARG A 134 14.20 -14.22 11.14
C ARG A 134 13.68 -12.95 10.46
N ARG A 135 13.90 -11.77 11.04
CA ARG A 135 13.42 -10.49 10.47
C ARG A 135 13.91 -10.22 9.06
N SER A 136 15.18 -10.53 8.77
CA SER A 136 15.74 -10.33 7.43
C SER A 136 15.02 -11.20 6.39
N ALA A 137 14.84 -12.50 6.68
CA ALA A 137 14.11 -13.41 5.80
C ALA A 137 12.62 -13.05 5.69
N GLY A 138 12.01 -12.57 6.78
CA GLY A 138 10.63 -12.06 6.78
C GLY A 138 10.45 -10.84 5.88
N ASN A 139 11.35 -9.86 5.98
CA ASN A 139 11.34 -8.68 5.11
C ASN A 139 11.50 -9.05 3.64
N LEU A 140 12.41 -9.99 3.32
CA LEU A 140 12.60 -10.47 1.97
C LEU A 140 11.33 -11.15 1.43
N GLY A 141 10.70 -12.04 2.22
CA GLY A 141 9.46 -12.72 1.84
C GLY A 141 8.31 -11.74 1.61
N PHE A 142 8.17 -10.73 2.48
CA PHE A 142 7.16 -9.67 2.33
C PHE A 142 7.41 -8.81 1.09
N ALA A 143 8.66 -8.44 0.80
CA ALA A 143 9.04 -7.69 -0.40
C ALA A 143 8.83 -8.51 -1.68
N LEU A 144 9.13 -9.82 -1.67
CA LEU A 144 8.86 -10.71 -2.80
C LEU A 144 7.36 -10.81 -3.10
N ALA A 145 6.52 -10.91 -2.07
CA ALA A 145 5.06 -10.90 -2.24
C ALA A 145 4.58 -9.63 -2.95
N ALA A 146 5.10 -8.46 -2.58
CA ALA A 146 4.79 -7.19 -3.25
C ALA A 146 5.21 -7.20 -4.73
N ARG A 147 6.45 -7.64 -5.03
CA ARG A 147 6.97 -7.68 -6.40
C ARG A 147 6.19 -8.66 -7.29
N LEU A 148 5.84 -9.83 -6.75
CA LEU A 148 4.99 -10.78 -7.46
C LEU A 148 3.59 -10.20 -7.70
N GLY A 149 3.02 -9.51 -6.71
CA GLY A 149 1.76 -8.79 -6.86
C GLY A 149 1.81 -7.75 -7.96
N MET A 150 2.90 -6.97 -8.03
CA MET A 150 3.12 -5.99 -9.09
C MET A 150 3.17 -6.64 -10.48
N LEU A 151 3.98 -7.69 -10.65
CA LEU A 151 4.12 -8.40 -11.93
C LEU A 151 2.79 -9.01 -12.40
N VAL A 152 2.11 -9.72 -11.51
CA VAL A 152 0.81 -10.32 -11.82
C VAL A 152 -0.23 -9.25 -12.08
N GLY A 153 -0.23 -8.16 -11.31
CA GLY A 153 -1.15 -7.04 -11.50
C GLY A 153 -1.00 -6.40 -12.87
N VAL A 154 0.23 -6.05 -13.28
CA VAL A 154 0.51 -5.46 -14.60
C VAL A 154 0.04 -6.39 -15.72
N ALA A 155 0.45 -7.67 -15.67
CA ALA A 155 0.10 -8.65 -16.70
C ALA A 155 -1.41 -8.86 -16.79
N ALA A 156 -2.08 -9.07 -15.65
CA ALA A 156 -3.52 -9.23 -15.60
C ALA A 156 -4.26 -7.96 -16.05
N GLY A 157 -3.77 -6.78 -15.65
CA GLY A 157 -4.37 -5.50 -16.04
C GLY A 157 -4.37 -5.27 -17.54
N ILE A 158 -3.22 -5.47 -18.19
CA ILE A 158 -3.11 -5.33 -19.65
C ILE A 158 -4.00 -6.34 -20.36
N TRP A 159 -3.91 -7.62 -19.93
CA TRP A 159 -4.71 -8.70 -20.52
C TRP A 159 -6.20 -8.43 -20.39
N MET A 160 -6.68 -8.09 -19.21
CA MET A 160 -8.10 -7.83 -18.97
C MET A 160 -8.59 -6.60 -19.71
N PHE A 161 -7.78 -5.55 -19.78
CA PHE A 161 -8.14 -4.34 -20.51
C PHE A 161 -8.34 -4.62 -22.01
N GLN A 162 -7.46 -5.40 -22.62
CA GLN A 162 -7.56 -5.76 -24.04
C GLN A 162 -8.83 -6.55 -24.36
N PHE A 163 -9.22 -7.49 -23.49
CA PHE A 163 -10.35 -8.39 -23.79
C PHE A 163 -11.69 -7.95 -23.19
N LYS A 164 -11.69 -7.19 -22.09
CA LYS A 164 -12.90 -6.87 -21.33
C LYS A 164 -13.07 -5.36 -21.06
N GLY A 165 -12.08 -4.55 -21.41
CA GLY A 165 -12.11 -3.11 -21.22
C GLY A 165 -11.85 -2.64 -19.78
N PHE A 166 -11.88 -1.32 -19.59
CA PHE A 166 -11.46 -0.66 -18.34
C PHE A 166 -12.35 -1.01 -17.14
N SER A 167 -13.67 -1.05 -17.32
CA SER A 167 -14.59 -1.29 -16.20
C SER A 167 -14.35 -2.64 -15.53
N MET A 168 -14.13 -3.69 -16.32
CA MET A 168 -13.83 -5.01 -15.79
C MET A 168 -12.48 -5.05 -15.11
N THR A 169 -11.45 -4.41 -15.68
CA THR A 169 -10.13 -4.28 -15.03
C THR A 169 -10.24 -3.58 -13.68
N ALA A 170 -11.02 -2.50 -13.59
CA ALA A 170 -11.28 -1.78 -12.35
C ALA A 170 -12.02 -2.65 -11.32
N TYR A 171 -13.05 -3.41 -11.72
CA TYR A 171 -13.76 -4.30 -10.79
C TYR A 171 -12.87 -5.40 -10.23
N PHE A 172 -11.98 -5.99 -11.03
CA PHE A 172 -11.01 -6.97 -10.51
C PHE A 172 -9.98 -6.34 -9.57
N SER A 173 -9.53 -5.12 -9.85
CA SER A 173 -8.68 -4.36 -8.94
C SER A 173 -9.37 -4.11 -7.58
N ILE A 174 -10.64 -3.72 -7.61
CA ILE A 174 -11.49 -3.56 -6.41
C ILE A 174 -11.60 -4.88 -5.66
N LEU A 175 -11.85 -5.98 -6.35
CA LEU A 175 -11.94 -7.32 -5.74
C LEU A 175 -10.64 -7.71 -5.03
N CYS A 176 -9.49 -7.48 -5.68
CA CYS A 176 -8.18 -7.68 -5.06
C CYS A 176 -7.99 -6.83 -3.80
N SER A 177 -8.42 -5.56 -3.81
CA SER A 177 -8.37 -4.67 -2.64
C SER A 177 -9.25 -5.18 -1.50
N ILE A 178 -10.46 -5.67 -1.80
CA ILE A 178 -11.37 -6.26 -0.80
C ILE A 178 -10.72 -7.48 -0.15
N PHE A 179 -10.19 -8.41 -0.95
CA PHE A 179 -9.50 -9.58 -0.40
C PHE A 179 -8.25 -9.18 0.40
N SER A 180 -7.50 -8.17 -0.03
CA SER A 180 -6.37 -7.63 0.73
C SER A 180 -6.81 -7.17 2.12
N ILE A 181 -7.93 -6.43 2.22
CA ILE A 181 -8.52 -6.01 3.51
C ILE A 181 -8.89 -7.23 4.36
N LEU A 182 -9.57 -8.22 3.79
CA LEU A 182 -10.00 -9.42 4.51
C LEU A 182 -8.81 -10.20 5.10
N PHE A 183 -7.73 -10.36 4.33
CA PHE A 183 -6.52 -11.00 4.83
C PHE A 183 -5.81 -10.15 5.88
N ALA A 184 -5.70 -8.83 5.69
CA ALA A 184 -5.11 -7.93 6.66
C ALA A 184 -5.87 -7.91 8.00
N LEU A 185 -7.20 -7.95 7.96
CA LEU A 185 -8.05 -8.02 9.16
C LEU A 185 -7.83 -9.32 9.97
N ARG A 186 -7.51 -10.42 9.31
CA ARG A 186 -7.28 -11.72 9.97
C ARG A 186 -5.87 -11.90 10.54
N VAL A 187 -4.98 -10.92 10.37
CA VAL A 187 -3.64 -10.93 10.99
C VAL A 187 -3.79 -10.52 12.45
N TYR A 188 -3.31 -11.36 13.37
CA TYR A 188 -3.19 -11.00 14.78
C TYR A 188 -1.84 -10.33 15.02
N VAL A 189 -1.85 -9.09 15.49
CA VAL A 189 -0.66 -8.35 15.91
C VAL A 189 -0.76 -8.10 17.40
N ALA A 190 0.19 -8.63 18.17
CA ALA A 190 0.26 -8.34 19.59
C ALA A 190 0.52 -6.82 19.79
N PHE A 191 -0.32 -6.18 20.59
CA PHE A 191 -0.15 -4.77 20.90
C PHE A 191 1.15 -4.56 21.69
N ARG A 192 2.10 -3.84 21.10
CA ARG A 192 3.23 -3.28 21.85
C ARG A 192 2.84 -1.85 22.23
N ALA A 193 2.74 -1.60 23.54
CA ALA A 193 2.53 -0.26 24.03
C ALA A 193 3.60 0.69 23.46
N PRO A 194 3.24 1.89 23.02
CA PRO A 194 4.22 2.90 22.62
C PRO A 194 5.14 3.14 23.83
N ILE A 195 6.44 3.05 23.60
CA ILE A 195 7.42 3.44 24.62
C ILE A 195 7.18 4.93 24.86
N GLY A 196 6.65 5.29 26.04
CA GLY A 196 6.18 6.62 26.38
C GLY A 196 7.23 7.71 26.20
N VAL A 197 7.22 8.31 25.02
CA VAL A 197 8.02 9.50 24.69
C VAL A 197 7.02 10.56 24.23
N GLY A 198 7.03 11.68 24.93
CA GLY A 198 6.07 12.77 24.83
C GLY A 198 5.69 13.14 23.40
N TYR A 199 4.40 13.34 23.24
CA TYR A 199 3.76 13.81 22.03
C TYR A 199 4.36 15.15 21.60
N CYS A 200 4.61 15.34 20.30
CA CYS A 200 5.18 16.57 19.73
C CYS A 200 6.62 16.90 20.13
N ASN A 201 7.58 16.10 19.76
CA ASN A 201 8.94 16.58 19.69
C ASN A 201 9.32 16.79 18.21
N LEU A 202 9.34 18.05 17.76
CA LEU A 202 9.78 18.46 16.42
C LEU A 202 11.20 17.95 16.12
N ASP A 203 12.00 17.70 17.16
CA ASP A 203 13.35 17.14 17.08
C ASP A 203 13.39 15.74 16.45
N ARG A 204 12.28 14.99 16.47
CA ARG A 204 12.16 13.70 15.76
C ARG A 204 11.87 13.85 14.27
N PHE A 205 11.23 14.96 13.88
CA PHE A 205 10.97 15.29 12.49
C PHE A 205 12.23 15.76 11.77
N LEU A 206 13.04 16.50 12.49
CA LEU A 206 14.31 17.02 12.00
C LEU A 206 15.41 16.16 12.67
N LEU A 207 15.89 15.13 12.00
CA LEU A 207 17.11 14.39 12.37
C LEU A 207 18.36 15.32 12.40
N LEU A 208 18.15 16.61 12.62
CA LEU A 208 19.17 17.65 12.55
C LEU A 208 20.09 17.69 13.78
N ARG A 209 19.71 17.04 14.89
CA ARG A 209 20.56 17.06 16.08
C ARG A 209 21.77 16.13 16.03
N GLY A 210 21.82 15.22 15.05
CA GLY A 210 23.00 14.37 14.79
C GLY A 210 24.01 14.96 13.80
N TRP A 211 23.75 16.15 13.22
CA TRP A 211 24.58 16.77 12.20
C TRP A 211 25.24 18.09 12.63
N LEU A 212 25.00 18.52 13.86
CA LEU A 212 25.70 19.66 14.44
C LEU A 212 26.80 19.14 15.39
N PRO A 213 28.07 19.55 15.17
CA PRO A 213 29.20 19.16 16.01
C PRO A 213 29.09 19.65 17.44
#